data_a93c9fca3a6623e901ef4e1ff13ddddd
#
_entry.id   a93c9fca3a6623e901ef4e1ff13ddddd
#
_cell.length_a   1.000
_cell.length_b   1.000
_cell.length_c   1.000
_cell.angle_alpha   90.00
_cell.angle_beta   90.00
_cell.angle_gamma   90.00
#
_symmetry.space_group_name_H-M   'P 1'
#
loop_
_entity.id
_entity.type
_entity.pdbx_description
1 polymer ?
#
loop_
_entity_poly.entity_id
_entity_poly.type
_entity_poly.pdbx_seq_one_letter_code
_entity_poly.pdbx_strand_id
1 'polypeptide(L)'
;LDGSDQSEKAFHEAVRIAKEEQATLYLATIINDAEFTTSPFSFEELYDLEKHKSEEMLTEKAKQASEIGVKTVKKIVELGSPKRYLANTISENYAIDLIVIGATGRGAIQRTLIGSTTDYVVNHALCNVLVVR
;
A
#
# COMPACT_ATOMS: atom_id res chain seq x y z
N LEU A 1 -0.48 -1.95 0.34
CA LEU A 1 -0.67 -3.39 0.62
C LEU A 1 -0.02 -4.22 -0.50
N ASP A 2 0.69 -5.25 -0.13
CA ASP A 2 1.41 -6.14 -1.04
C ASP A 2 1.19 -7.64 -0.72
N GLY A 3 0.32 -7.93 0.23
CA GLY A 3 0.02 -9.28 0.68
C GLY A 3 0.99 -9.85 1.73
N SER A 4 1.98 -9.07 2.17
CA SER A 4 2.89 -9.50 3.23
C SER A 4 2.25 -9.42 4.62
N ASP A 5 2.80 -10.16 5.58
CA ASP A 5 2.37 -10.10 6.99
C ASP A 5 2.51 -8.69 7.57
N GLN A 6 3.55 -7.98 7.19
CA GLN A 6 3.78 -6.61 7.63
C GLN A 6 2.74 -5.64 7.08
N SER A 7 2.35 -5.81 5.81
CA SER A 7 1.29 -5.00 5.22
C SER A 7 -0.08 -5.30 5.86
N GLU A 8 -0.31 -6.54 6.28
CA GLU A 8 -1.51 -6.92 7.02
C GLU A 8 -1.60 -6.22 8.39
N LYS A 9 -0.49 -6.19 9.11
CA LYS A 9 -0.41 -5.45 10.38
C LYS A 9 -0.64 -3.95 10.18
N ALA A 10 -0.06 -3.39 9.12
CA ALA A 10 -0.27 -1.99 8.76
C ALA A 10 -1.74 -1.71 8.43
N PHE A 11 -2.40 -2.62 7.71
CA PHE A 11 -3.83 -2.54 7.43
C PHE A 11 -4.66 -2.45 8.72
N HIS A 12 -4.45 -3.35 9.66
CA HIS A 12 -5.19 -3.35 10.91
C HIS A 12 -4.98 -2.06 11.71
N GLU A 13 -3.77 -1.54 11.76
CA GLU A 13 -3.47 -0.29 12.45
C GLU A 13 -4.12 0.91 11.75
N ALA A 14 -4.07 0.95 10.42
CA ALA A 14 -4.73 1.99 9.64
C ALA A 14 -6.26 1.99 9.83
N VAL A 15 -6.87 0.81 9.87
CA VAL A 15 -8.31 0.66 10.15
C VAL A 15 -8.65 1.19 11.54
N ARG A 16 -7.85 0.85 12.54
CA ARG A 16 -8.04 1.35 13.91
C ARG A 16 -8.03 2.87 13.96
N ILE A 17 -7.01 3.48 13.37
CA ILE A 17 -6.87 4.94 13.32
C ILE A 17 -8.02 5.59 12.54
N ALA A 18 -8.33 5.08 11.36
CA ALA A 18 -9.40 5.62 10.53
C ALA A 18 -10.76 5.58 11.23
N LYS A 19 -11.03 4.50 11.95
CA LYS A 19 -12.26 4.36 12.74
C LYS A 19 -12.31 5.37 13.89
N GLU A 20 -11.24 5.49 14.68
CA GLU A 20 -11.16 6.40 15.83
C GLU A 20 -11.26 7.87 15.41
N GLU A 21 -10.56 8.25 14.35
CA GLU A 21 -10.50 9.62 13.85
C GLU A 21 -11.62 9.98 12.86
N GLN A 22 -12.48 9.04 12.52
CA GLN A 22 -13.51 9.20 11.49
C GLN A 22 -12.93 9.68 10.16
N ALA A 23 -11.76 9.12 9.80
CA ALA A 23 -11.01 9.48 8.61
C ALA A 23 -11.44 8.66 7.41
N THR A 24 -11.15 9.17 6.21
CA THR A 24 -11.20 8.38 4.98
C THR A 24 -9.98 7.48 4.91
N LEU A 25 -10.20 6.20 4.70
CA LEU A 25 -9.15 5.20 4.54
C LEU A 25 -8.89 4.94 3.05
N TYR A 26 -7.68 5.20 2.61
CA TYR A 26 -7.22 4.83 1.28
C TYR A 26 -6.39 3.55 1.36
N LEU A 27 -6.81 2.51 0.66
CA LEU A 27 -6.08 1.26 0.52
C LEU A 27 -5.34 1.27 -0.81
N ALA A 28 -4.02 1.23 -0.78
CA ALA A 28 -3.20 1.38 -1.97
C ALA A 28 -2.33 0.16 -2.25
N THR A 29 -2.26 -0.23 -3.50
CA THR A 29 -1.29 -1.18 -4.05
C THR A 29 -0.67 -0.56 -5.30
N ILE A 30 0.64 -0.46 -5.32
CA ILE A 30 1.38 0.04 -6.48
C ILE A 30 2.09 -1.14 -7.12
N ILE A 31 1.69 -1.45 -8.33
CA ILE A 31 2.27 -2.54 -9.12
C ILE A 31 3.61 -2.04 -9.67
N ASN A 32 4.68 -2.72 -9.29
CA ASN A 32 6.04 -2.34 -9.70
C ASN A 32 6.31 -2.80 -11.12
N ASP A 33 6.39 -1.86 -12.05
CA ASP A 33 6.65 -2.13 -13.47
C ASP A 33 8.01 -2.80 -13.73
N ALA A 34 8.99 -2.55 -12.86
CA ALA A 34 10.31 -3.16 -12.96
C ALA A 34 10.28 -4.71 -12.81
N GLU A 35 9.27 -5.26 -12.16
CA GLU A 35 9.12 -6.71 -12.00
C GLU A 35 8.80 -7.43 -13.31
N PHE A 36 8.34 -6.72 -14.33
CA PHE A 36 7.93 -7.31 -15.60
C PHE A 36 9.02 -7.36 -16.66
N THR A 37 10.16 -6.76 -16.42
CA THR A 37 11.24 -6.61 -17.43
C THR A 37 11.93 -7.90 -17.83
N THR A 38 11.86 -8.94 -17.00
CA THR A 38 12.54 -10.23 -17.21
C THR A 38 11.58 -11.38 -17.56
N SER A 39 10.30 -11.09 -17.68
CA SER A 39 9.29 -12.12 -17.93
C SER A 39 9.22 -12.52 -19.41
N PRO A 40 8.98 -13.84 -19.73
CA PRO A 40 8.69 -14.29 -21.07
C PRO A 40 7.27 -13.89 -21.56
N PHE A 41 6.40 -13.46 -20.66
CA PHE A 41 5.06 -13.01 -21.00
C PHE A 41 5.06 -11.54 -21.40
N SER A 42 4.03 -11.10 -22.14
CA SER A 42 3.90 -9.69 -22.48
C SER A 42 3.64 -8.85 -21.22
N PHE A 43 4.13 -7.62 -21.22
CA PHE A 43 3.88 -6.65 -20.16
C PHE A 43 2.38 -6.49 -19.88
N GLU A 44 1.59 -6.38 -20.94
CA GLU A 44 0.13 -6.18 -20.85
C GLU A 44 -0.56 -7.34 -20.13
N GLU A 45 -0.22 -8.59 -20.49
CA GLU A 45 -0.78 -9.77 -19.83
C GLU A 45 -0.43 -9.84 -18.35
N LEU A 46 0.81 -9.55 -17.99
CA LEU A 46 1.26 -9.54 -16.59
C LEU A 46 0.61 -8.41 -15.79
N TYR A 47 0.52 -7.24 -16.39
CA TYR A 47 -0.13 -6.09 -15.76
C TYR A 47 -1.60 -6.37 -15.48
N ASP A 48 -2.33 -6.89 -16.45
CA ASP A 48 -3.74 -7.21 -16.29
C ASP A 48 -3.96 -8.24 -15.17
N LEU A 49 -3.09 -9.25 -15.10
CA LEU A 49 -3.15 -10.27 -14.05
C LEU A 49 -2.91 -9.66 -12.67
N GLU A 50 -1.83 -8.89 -12.50
CA GLU A 50 -1.49 -8.27 -11.22
C GLU A 50 -2.51 -7.22 -10.80
N LYS A 51 -3.03 -6.45 -11.74
CA LYS A 51 -4.10 -5.49 -11.49
C LYS A 51 -5.35 -6.16 -10.96
N HIS A 52 -5.77 -7.25 -11.60
CA HIS A 52 -6.96 -8.00 -11.17
C HIS A 52 -6.79 -8.56 -9.76
N LYS A 53 -5.66 -9.18 -9.46
CA LYS A 53 -5.35 -9.69 -8.12
C LYS A 53 -5.35 -8.57 -7.07
N SER A 54 -4.76 -7.44 -7.40
CA SER A 54 -4.70 -6.28 -6.50
C SER A 54 -6.08 -5.70 -6.23
N GLU A 55 -6.91 -5.58 -7.25
CA GLU A 55 -8.28 -5.11 -7.12
C GLU A 55 -9.14 -6.04 -6.25
N GLU A 56 -9.01 -7.35 -6.43
CA GLU A 56 -9.70 -8.35 -5.59
C GLU A 56 -9.25 -8.26 -4.13
N MET A 57 -7.95 -8.20 -3.89
CA MET A 57 -7.38 -8.06 -2.55
C MET A 57 -7.89 -6.80 -1.86
N LEU A 58 -7.83 -5.65 -2.52
CA LEU A 58 -8.28 -4.39 -1.95
C LEU A 58 -9.79 -4.33 -1.75
N THR A 59 -10.56 -4.99 -2.59
CA THR A 59 -12.02 -5.10 -2.43
C THR A 59 -12.36 -5.87 -1.15
N GLU A 60 -11.69 -6.98 -0.90
CA GLU A 60 -11.89 -7.75 0.33
C GLU A 60 -11.45 -6.95 1.57
N LYS A 61 -10.31 -6.27 1.50
CA LYS A 61 -9.83 -5.42 2.59
C LYS A 61 -10.76 -4.22 2.86
N ALA A 62 -11.29 -3.62 1.82
CA ALA A 62 -12.27 -2.53 1.96
C ALA A 62 -13.55 -3.02 2.65
N LYS A 63 -14.02 -4.21 2.32
CA LYS A 63 -15.15 -4.84 2.99
C LYS A 63 -14.87 -5.06 4.47
N GLN A 64 -13.73 -5.63 4.82
CA GLN A 64 -13.31 -5.84 6.21
C GLN A 64 -13.26 -4.52 6.99
N ALA A 65 -12.66 -3.48 6.42
CA ALA A 65 -12.60 -2.17 7.05
C ALA A 65 -13.98 -1.57 7.31
N SER A 66 -14.89 -1.68 6.35
CA SER A 66 -16.26 -1.20 6.47
C SER A 66 -17.03 -1.96 7.55
N GLU A 67 -16.88 -3.27 7.64
CA GLU A 67 -17.49 -4.12 8.68
C GLU A 67 -16.99 -3.77 10.09
N ILE A 68 -15.74 -3.35 10.22
CA ILE A 68 -15.16 -2.90 11.50
C ILE A 68 -15.71 -1.52 11.91
N GLY A 69 -16.15 -0.71 10.93
CA GLY A 69 -16.78 0.58 11.19
C GLY A 69 -16.13 1.80 10.55
N VAL A 70 -15.21 1.61 9.60
CA VAL A 70 -14.68 2.71 8.79
C VAL A 70 -15.74 3.13 7.78
N LYS A 71 -16.18 4.38 7.83
CA LYS A 71 -17.30 4.87 7.03
C LYS A 71 -16.97 5.07 5.56
N THR A 72 -15.75 5.51 5.25
CA THR A 72 -15.32 5.80 3.88
C THR A 72 -14.00 5.09 3.59
N VAL A 73 -14.05 4.13 2.67
CA VAL A 73 -12.87 3.37 2.23
C VAL A 73 -12.76 3.52 0.72
N LYS A 74 -11.59 3.91 0.25
CA LYS A 74 -11.27 4.07 -1.17
C LYS A 74 -10.08 3.19 -1.55
N LYS A 75 -10.06 2.70 -2.78
CA LYS A 75 -9.03 1.81 -3.30
C LYS A 75 -8.21 2.51 -4.35
N ILE A 76 -6.89 2.29 -4.33
CA ILE A 76 -5.95 2.80 -5.31
C ILE A 76 -5.11 1.64 -5.82
N VAL A 77 -5.18 1.36 -7.11
CA VAL A 77 -4.31 0.40 -7.80
C VAL A 77 -3.66 1.16 -8.94
N GLU A 78 -2.34 1.31 -8.88
CA GLU A 78 -1.58 2.05 -9.88
C GLU A 78 -0.34 1.28 -10.30
N LEU A 79 0.16 1.60 -11.49
CA LEU A 79 1.39 1.05 -12.05
C LEU A 79 2.50 2.08 -11.94
N GLY A 80 3.67 1.66 -11.48
CA GLY A 80 4.83 2.53 -11.43
C GLY A 80 5.84 2.16 -10.35
N SER A 81 6.58 3.14 -9.88
CA SER A 81 7.51 2.97 -8.77
C SER A 81 6.79 3.11 -7.44
N PRO A 82 6.70 2.05 -6.62
CA PRO A 82 6.07 2.15 -5.30
C PRO A 82 6.68 3.25 -4.42
N LYS A 83 7.99 3.40 -4.45
CA LYS A 83 8.70 4.42 -3.67
C LYS A 83 8.20 5.83 -3.99
N ARG A 84 8.22 6.21 -5.24
CA ARG A 84 7.84 7.56 -5.70
C ARG A 84 6.35 7.79 -5.54
N TYR A 85 5.55 6.80 -5.89
CA TYR A 85 4.10 6.93 -5.82
C TYR A 85 3.65 7.16 -4.37
N LEU A 86 4.09 6.31 -3.46
CA LEU A 86 3.71 6.41 -2.05
C LEU A 86 4.28 7.65 -1.36
N ALA A 87 5.51 8.07 -1.70
CA ALA A 87 6.11 9.24 -1.08
C ALA A 87 5.50 10.57 -1.55
N ASN A 88 5.21 10.69 -2.84
CA ASN A 88 4.86 11.98 -3.45
C ASN A 88 3.49 11.99 -4.11
N THR A 89 3.29 11.13 -5.11
CA THR A 89 2.12 11.19 -5.99
C THR A 89 0.80 11.02 -5.25
N ILE A 90 0.75 10.08 -4.31
CA ILE A 90 -0.47 9.80 -3.56
C ILE A 90 -0.91 10.98 -2.70
N SER A 91 0.04 11.64 -2.05
CA SER A 91 -0.25 12.81 -1.21
C SER A 91 -0.69 14.02 -2.04
N GLU A 92 -0.12 14.19 -3.23
CA GLU A 92 -0.51 15.25 -4.14
C GLU A 92 -1.92 15.06 -4.70
N ASN A 93 -2.29 13.81 -5.04
CA ASN A 93 -3.56 13.51 -5.69
C ASN A 93 -4.74 13.40 -4.72
N TYR A 94 -4.52 13.01 -3.46
CA TYR A 94 -5.57 12.62 -2.53
C TYR A 94 -5.56 13.37 -1.19
N ALA A 95 -4.73 14.37 -1.02
CA ALA A 95 -4.60 15.14 0.23
C ALA A 95 -4.42 14.25 1.47
N ILE A 96 -3.45 13.36 1.43
CA ILE A 96 -3.16 12.40 2.50
C ILE A 96 -2.47 13.09 3.68
N ASP A 97 -2.96 12.85 4.88
CA ASP A 97 -2.40 13.38 6.13
C ASP A 97 -1.47 12.41 6.84
N LEU A 98 -1.69 11.10 6.63
CA LEU A 98 -0.93 10.04 7.27
C LEU A 98 -0.77 8.85 6.33
N ILE A 99 0.45 8.38 6.19
CA ILE A 99 0.75 7.11 5.51
C ILE A 99 1.02 6.06 6.59
N VAL A 100 0.33 4.92 6.53
CA VAL A 100 0.58 3.76 7.38
C VAL A 100 1.18 2.67 6.51
N ILE A 101 2.38 2.25 6.84
CA ILE A 101 3.16 1.31 6.02
C ILE A 101 3.85 0.26 6.90
N GLY A 102 3.93 -0.98 6.41
CA GLY A 102 4.70 -2.02 7.08
C GLY A 102 6.20 -1.74 7.05
N ALA A 103 6.91 -2.16 8.06
CA ALA A 103 8.37 -1.96 8.14
C ALA A 103 9.11 -2.65 7.00
N THR A 104 8.59 -3.81 6.55
CA THR A 104 9.14 -4.58 5.42
C THR A 104 7.99 -5.06 4.53
N GLY A 105 8.30 -5.41 3.29
CA GLY A 105 7.35 -5.96 2.34
C GLY A 105 7.67 -7.41 1.96
N ARG A 106 7.18 -7.83 0.80
CA ARG A 106 7.51 -9.13 0.22
C ARG A 106 9.00 -9.26 -0.03
N GLY A 107 9.56 -10.44 0.21
CA GLY A 107 10.98 -10.73 -0.01
C GLY A 107 11.93 -10.22 1.07
N ALA A 108 11.42 -9.74 2.18
CA ALA A 108 12.26 -9.31 3.30
C ALA A 108 12.97 -10.50 3.95
N ILE A 109 14.30 -10.43 4.00
CA ILE A 109 15.15 -11.51 4.50
C ILE A 109 15.52 -11.30 5.98
N GLN A 110 15.47 -10.07 6.47
CA GLN A 110 15.91 -9.73 7.84
C GLN A 110 14.86 -8.96 8.63
N ARG A 111 14.67 -9.36 9.88
CA ARG A 111 13.67 -8.80 10.80
C ARG A 111 14.05 -7.45 11.41
N THR A 112 15.31 -7.04 11.32
CA THR A 112 15.85 -5.88 12.04
C THR A 112 15.96 -4.62 11.18
N LEU A 113 15.80 -4.74 9.87
CA LEU A 113 15.94 -3.64 8.94
C LEU A 113 14.60 -3.20 8.37
N ILE A 114 14.47 -1.90 8.17
CA ILE A 114 13.36 -1.32 7.43
C ILE A 114 13.57 -1.61 5.95
N GLY A 115 12.51 -2.04 5.24
CA GLY A 115 12.56 -2.32 3.81
C GLY A 115 12.86 -1.06 2.99
N SER A 116 13.40 -1.23 1.78
CA SER A 116 13.83 -0.11 0.94
C SER A 116 12.70 0.85 0.56
N THR A 117 11.50 0.33 0.30
CA THR A 117 10.33 1.18 0.00
C THR A 117 9.93 2.00 1.23
N THR A 118 9.86 1.38 2.39
CA THR A 118 9.50 2.05 3.63
C THR A 118 10.54 3.11 4.01
N ASP A 119 11.82 2.80 3.90
CA ASP A 119 12.90 3.76 4.13
C ASP A 119 12.78 4.98 3.21
N TYR A 120 12.54 4.76 1.94
CA TYR A 120 12.34 5.85 0.99
C TYR A 120 11.12 6.71 1.35
N VAL A 121 10.00 6.10 1.67
CA VAL A 121 8.76 6.82 2.04
C VAL A 121 8.96 7.64 3.31
N VAL A 122 9.60 7.09 4.33
CA VAL A 122 9.91 7.82 5.58
C VAL A 122 10.75 9.07 5.30
N ASN A 123 11.74 8.96 4.42
CA ASN A 123 12.66 10.08 4.14
C ASN A 123 12.10 11.12 3.17
N HIS A 124 11.11 10.79 2.34
CA HIS A 124 10.65 11.65 1.25
C HIS A 124 9.16 12.01 1.29
N ALA A 125 8.36 11.38 2.13
CA ALA A 125 6.92 11.66 2.19
C ALA A 125 6.64 13.11 2.61
N LEU A 126 5.58 13.68 2.04
CA LEU A 126 5.14 15.05 2.32
C LEU A 126 4.22 15.13 3.55
N CYS A 127 3.88 14.01 4.14
CA CYS A 127 3.05 13.91 5.34
C CYS A 127 3.68 12.97 6.37
N ASN A 128 3.04 12.83 7.52
CA ASN A 128 3.47 11.91 8.56
C ASN A 128 3.41 10.46 8.08
N VAL A 129 4.34 9.64 8.55
CA VAL A 129 4.43 8.22 8.23
C VAL A 129 4.49 7.42 9.52
N LEU A 130 3.56 6.49 9.65
CA LEU A 130 3.56 5.50 10.72
C LEU A 130 4.08 4.17 10.17
N VAL A 131 5.21 3.72 10.69
CA VAL A 131 5.80 2.43 10.32
C VAL A 131 5.36 1.38 11.31
N VAL A 132 4.75 0.31 10.81
CA VAL A 132 4.22 -0.80 11.61
C VAL A 132 5.13 -2.02 11.47
N ARG A 133 5.58 -2.55 12.58
CA ARG A 133 6.46 -3.73 12.64
C ARG A 133 5.69 -5.02 12.88
#